data_38afcd8abc05363781dfb31b3dacb0d2
#
_entry.id   38afcd8abc05363781dfb31b3dacb0d2
#
_cell.length_a   1.000
_cell.length_b   1.000
_cell.length_c   1.000
_cell.angle_alpha   90.00
_cell.angle_beta   90.00
_cell.angle_gamma   90.00
#
_symmetry.space_group_name_H-M   'P 1'
#
loop_
_entity.id
_entity.type
_entity.pdbx_description
1 polymer ?
#
loop_
_entity_poly.entity_id
_entity_poly.type
_entity_poly.pdbx_seq_one_letter_code
_entity_poly.pdbx_strand_id
1 'polypeptide(L)'
;MRDLKLMRSPNCAALCLLFAVPFACAQYRGPDPAATQARAAADPSFYLPDEPAPNLGLLKVRLRDYADCAAGSACYARDLDAQTTRAVELLEAAVAHGKPGERLALVLDIDETSLSNLAPMESDDFGDVARDCNASATSANAPAIPGTLRLFNRAQALGVAVFFITGRNDAQRAATVANLTSAGYRNWQALYMQPDHPAASNDPVQTVARYKAAQRRKIVAAGYRIVLNVGDQFSDLDGDPHAEFSVKLPNPFYYLP
;
A
#
# COMPACT_ATOMS: atom_id res chain seq x y z
N MET A 1 73.26 -39.14 -6.97
CA MET A 1 72.96 -38.62 -5.70
C MET A 1 73.11 -37.12 -5.77
N ARG A 2 72.12 -36.41 -6.20
CA ARG A 2 72.09 -34.92 -6.28
C ARG A 2 70.72 -34.47 -5.81
N ASP A 3 70.72 -33.71 -4.72
CA ASP A 3 69.59 -33.09 -4.10
C ASP A 3 68.95 -32.03 -5.05
N LEU A 4 67.65 -32.17 -5.30
CA LEU A 4 66.90 -31.18 -6.02
C LEU A 4 66.09 -30.39 -5.01
N LYS A 5 66.55 -29.19 -4.62
CA LYS A 5 65.85 -28.21 -3.79
C LYS A 5 64.66 -27.65 -4.58
N LEU A 6 63.44 -27.92 -4.10
CA LEU A 6 62.25 -27.23 -4.58
C LEU A 6 62.24 -25.80 -4.03
N MET A 7 62.35 -24.83 -4.90
CA MET A 7 62.08 -23.43 -4.60
C MET A 7 60.56 -23.21 -4.48
N ARG A 8 60.10 -22.85 -3.33
CA ARG A 8 58.74 -22.36 -3.11
C ARG A 8 58.66 -20.89 -3.58
N SER A 9 57.80 -20.58 -4.55
CA SER A 9 57.42 -19.24 -4.90
C SER A 9 56.43 -18.66 -3.90
N PRO A 10 56.51 -17.37 -3.52
CA PRO A 10 55.54 -16.74 -2.63
C PRO A 10 54.27 -16.43 -3.40
N ASN A 11 53.15 -16.89 -2.89
CA ASN A 11 51.83 -16.52 -3.34
C ASN A 11 51.62 -15.00 -3.13
N CYS A 12 51.58 -14.21 -4.21
CA CYS A 12 50.99 -12.91 -4.20
C CYS A 12 49.45 -13.06 -4.21
N ALA A 13 48.84 -13.06 -3.03
CA ALA A 13 47.41 -12.85 -2.90
C ALA A 13 47.13 -11.37 -3.20
N ALA A 14 46.77 -11.06 -4.44
CA ALA A 14 46.22 -9.76 -4.79
C ALA A 14 44.86 -9.63 -4.15
N LEU A 15 44.81 -8.88 -3.05
CA LEU A 15 43.56 -8.48 -2.36
C LEU A 15 42.86 -7.43 -3.25
N CYS A 16 41.96 -7.86 -4.13
CA CYS A 16 41.05 -6.97 -4.82
C CYS A 16 40.06 -6.43 -3.81
N LEU A 17 40.37 -5.29 -3.20
CA LEU A 17 39.41 -4.44 -2.50
C LEU A 17 38.44 -3.86 -3.55
N LEU A 18 37.33 -4.54 -3.77
CA LEU A 18 36.16 -3.98 -4.42
C LEU A 18 35.61 -2.87 -3.51
N PHE A 19 36.04 -1.65 -3.77
CA PHE A 19 35.31 -0.48 -3.28
C PHE A 19 33.95 -0.48 -3.97
N ALA A 20 32.95 -1.06 -3.31
CA ALA A 20 31.57 -0.75 -3.59
C ALA A 20 31.37 0.73 -3.24
N VAL A 21 31.57 1.60 -4.19
CA VAL A 21 31.11 2.98 -4.12
C VAL A 21 29.59 2.87 -4.05
N PRO A 22 28.93 3.26 -2.95
CA PRO A 22 27.50 3.38 -2.99
C PRO A 22 27.22 4.44 -4.05
N PHE A 23 26.62 4.05 -5.18
CA PHE A 23 25.92 4.99 -6.03
C PHE A 23 24.78 5.52 -5.18
N ALA A 24 25.08 6.51 -4.33
CA ALA A 24 24.07 7.42 -3.88
C ALA A 24 23.56 8.07 -5.16
N CYS A 25 22.42 7.59 -5.66
CA CYS A 25 21.62 8.36 -6.58
C CYS A 25 21.32 9.64 -5.83
N ALA A 26 22.17 10.65 -6.00
CA ALA A 26 21.94 11.98 -5.47
C ALA A 26 20.61 12.38 -6.10
N GLN A 27 19.55 12.37 -5.29
CA GLN A 27 18.26 12.88 -5.70
C GLN A 27 18.50 14.31 -6.14
N TYR A 28 18.48 14.52 -7.44
CA TYR A 28 18.61 15.85 -8.02
C TYR A 28 17.37 16.63 -7.59
N ARG A 29 17.52 17.36 -6.48
CA ARG A 29 16.57 18.41 -6.11
C ARG A 29 16.89 19.61 -6.98
N GLY A 30 16.40 19.60 -8.20
CA GLY A 30 16.43 20.75 -9.09
C GLY A 30 15.61 21.92 -8.51
N PRO A 31 15.71 23.11 -9.11
CA PRO A 31 14.87 24.24 -8.73
C PRO A 31 13.38 23.85 -8.85
N ASP A 32 12.54 24.43 -7.98
CA ASP A 32 11.09 24.21 -7.99
C ASP A 32 10.54 24.31 -9.42
N PRO A 33 9.91 23.22 -9.93
CA PRO A 33 9.41 23.20 -11.30
C PRO A 33 8.39 24.29 -11.59
N ALA A 34 7.54 24.65 -10.62
CA ALA A 34 6.57 25.73 -10.77
C ALA A 34 7.26 27.09 -10.90
N ALA A 35 8.31 27.34 -10.12
CA ALA A 35 9.09 28.58 -10.21
C ALA A 35 9.88 28.65 -11.52
N THR A 36 10.35 27.49 -12.03
CA THR A 36 11.04 27.42 -13.33
C THR A 36 10.09 27.71 -14.47
N GLN A 37 8.90 27.11 -14.46
CA GLN A 37 7.87 27.35 -15.47
C GLN A 37 7.37 28.79 -15.46
N ALA A 38 7.16 29.37 -14.25
CA ALA A 38 6.72 30.77 -14.12
C ALA A 38 7.78 31.74 -14.66
N ARG A 39 9.08 31.48 -14.44
CA ARG A 39 10.17 32.28 -15.00
C ARG A 39 10.23 32.19 -16.53
N ALA A 40 10.10 30.98 -17.07
CA ALA A 40 10.06 30.77 -18.51
C ALA A 40 8.83 31.45 -19.15
N ALA A 41 7.67 31.37 -18.53
CA ALA A 41 6.45 32.03 -19.02
C ALA A 41 6.54 33.57 -19.00
N ALA A 42 7.38 34.14 -18.15
CA ALA A 42 7.62 35.60 -18.10
C ALA A 42 8.71 36.08 -19.09
N ASP A 43 9.46 35.20 -19.70
CA ASP A 43 10.53 35.55 -20.65
C ASP A 43 10.01 35.45 -22.10
N PRO A 44 9.96 36.57 -22.87
CA PRO A 44 9.42 36.57 -24.22
C PRO A 44 10.27 35.80 -25.25
N SER A 45 11.46 35.31 -24.87
CA SER A 45 12.27 34.45 -25.72
C SER A 45 11.87 32.97 -25.70
N PHE A 46 10.97 32.58 -24.75
CA PHE A 46 10.46 31.22 -24.64
C PHE A 46 9.14 31.07 -25.37
N TYR A 47 9.09 30.10 -26.26
CA TYR A 47 7.85 29.64 -26.90
C TYR A 47 7.42 28.35 -26.17
N LEU A 48 6.44 28.48 -25.28
CA LEU A 48 5.94 27.33 -24.49
C LEU A 48 4.74 26.70 -25.21
N PRO A 49 4.74 25.36 -25.39
CA PRO A 49 3.56 24.66 -25.89
C PRO A 49 2.44 24.64 -24.84
N ASP A 50 1.21 24.51 -25.30
CA ASP A 50 0.12 24.09 -24.44
C ASP A 50 0.34 22.62 -24.04
N GLU A 51 0.55 22.36 -22.76
CA GLU A 51 0.68 21.01 -22.22
C GLU A 51 -0.68 20.52 -21.69
N PRO A 52 -1.40 19.69 -22.46
CA PRO A 52 -2.76 19.25 -22.07
C PRO A 52 -2.75 18.27 -20.90
N ALA A 53 -1.59 17.65 -20.60
CA ALA A 53 -1.43 16.73 -19.49
C ALA A 53 -0.22 17.10 -18.62
N PRO A 54 -0.30 16.87 -17.29
CA PRO A 54 0.83 17.10 -16.40
C PRO A 54 2.05 16.24 -16.81
N ASN A 55 3.24 16.81 -16.69
CA ASN A 55 4.48 16.10 -16.96
C ASN A 55 4.65 14.93 -15.94
N LEU A 56 4.77 13.70 -16.45
CA LEU A 56 4.85 12.50 -15.61
C LEU A 56 6.06 12.54 -14.66
N GLY A 57 7.22 13.02 -15.13
CA GLY A 57 8.41 13.13 -14.29
C GLY A 57 8.20 14.05 -13.09
N LEU A 58 7.52 15.20 -13.31
CA LEU A 58 7.17 16.11 -12.23
C LEU A 58 6.13 15.51 -11.26
N LEU A 59 5.18 14.73 -11.77
CA LEU A 59 4.24 14.00 -10.93
C LEU A 59 4.96 13.00 -10.04
N LYS A 60 5.93 12.25 -10.58
CA LYS A 60 6.74 11.30 -9.80
C LYS A 60 7.57 11.99 -8.71
N VAL A 61 8.13 13.18 -8.98
CA VAL A 61 8.80 13.99 -7.95
C VAL A 61 7.83 14.35 -6.81
N ARG A 62 6.62 14.82 -7.14
CA ARG A 62 5.60 15.14 -6.14
C ARG A 62 5.15 13.93 -5.33
N LEU A 63 5.03 12.76 -5.98
CA LEU A 63 4.70 11.50 -5.28
C LEU A 63 5.78 11.13 -4.26
N ARG A 64 7.05 11.24 -4.63
CA ARG A 64 8.16 11.01 -3.70
C ARG A 64 8.17 12.02 -2.55
N ASP A 65 8.06 13.31 -2.85
CA ASP A 65 8.02 14.35 -1.82
C ASP A 65 6.90 14.10 -0.81
N TYR A 66 5.74 13.62 -1.29
CA TYR A 66 4.61 13.25 -0.44
C TYR A 66 4.90 11.98 0.37
N ALA A 67 5.42 10.93 -0.24
CA ALA A 67 5.78 9.66 0.40
C ALA A 67 6.85 9.87 1.48
N ASP A 68 7.91 10.62 1.16
CA ASP A 68 9.04 10.94 2.04
C ASP A 68 8.71 12.01 3.11
N CYS A 69 7.53 12.60 3.06
CA CYS A 69 7.18 13.76 3.90
C CYS A 69 8.17 14.92 3.78
N ALA A 70 8.60 15.22 2.57
CA ALA A 70 9.58 16.27 2.30
C ALA A 70 9.11 17.63 2.83
N ALA A 71 10.07 18.48 3.25
CA ALA A 71 9.76 19.80 3.81
C ALA A 71 8.98 20.65 2.79
N GLY A 72 7.83 21.19 3.23
CA GLY A 72 6.94 21.99 2.39
C GLY A 72 5.92 21.19 1.57
N SER A 73 5.97 19.85 1.61
CA SER A 73 4.94 19.00 1.02
C SER A 73 3.89 18.55 2.06
N ALA A 74 2.76 18.00 1.58
CA ALA A 74 1.92 17.13 2.40
C ALA A 74 2.70 15.85 2.76
N CYS A 75 2.19 15.04 3.68
CA CYS A 75 2.91 13.88 4.19
C CYS A 75 2.00 12.67 4.24
N TYR A 76 2.32 11.64 3.44
CA TYR A 76 1.54 10.43 3.32
C TYR A 76 1.33 9.73 4.68
N ALA A 77 2.38 9.59 5.46
CA ALA A 77 2.29 8.96 6.78
C ALA A 77 1.38 9.72 7.75
N ARG A 78 1.39 11.06 7.72
CA ARG A 78 0.48 11.88 8.55
C ARG A 78 -0.96 11.77 8.09
N ASP A 79 -1.19 11.75 6.78
CA ASP A 79 -2.53 11.66 6.23
C ASP A 79 -3.14 10.28 6.48
N LEU A 80 -2.33 9.20 6.39
CA LEU A 80 -2.73 7.85 6.83
C LEU A 80 -3.08 7.83 8.33
N ASP A 81 -2.25 8.45 9.17
CA ASP A 81 -2.47 8.49 10.61
C ASP A 81 -3.75 9.27 10.97
N ALA A 82 -4.00 10.38 10.32
CA ALA A 82 -5.22 11.18 10.51
C ALA A 82 -6.47 10.39 10.13
N GLN A 83 -6.49 9.71 8.97
CA GLN A 83 -7.64 8.91 8.55
C GLN A 83 -7.86 7.68 9.42
N THR A 84 -6.80 7.00 9.83
CA THR A 84 -6.92 5.84 10.72
C THR A 84 -7.31 6.23 12.15
N THR A 85 -6.90 7.40 12.64
CA THR A 85 -7.39 7.98 13.90
C THR A 85 -8.89 8.24 13.80
N ARG A 86 -9.35 8.86 12.71
CA ARG A 86 -10.78 9.05 12.45
C ARG A 86 -11.55 7.73 12.41
N ALA A 87 -10.96 6.70 11.80
CA ALA A 87 -11.55 5.36 11.77
C ALA A 87 -11.73 4.75 13.16
N VAL A 88 -10.76 4.94 14.07
CA VAL A 88 -10.87 4.51 15.49
C VAL A 88 -12.02 5.23 16.20
N GLU A 89 -12.12 6.55 16.06
CA GLU A 89 -13.21 7.35 16.65
C GLU A 89 -14.60 6.88 16.19
N LEU A 90 -14.75 6.62 14.89
CA LEU A 90 -16.00 6.12 14.31
C LEU A 90 -16.34 4.71 14.81
N LEU A 91 -15.34 3.84 14.91
CA LEU A 91 -15.51 2.49 15.45
C LEU A 91 -15.99 2.54 16.91
N GLU A 92 -15.35 3.34 17.74
CA GLU A 92 -15.72 3.50 19.15
C GLU A 92 -17.12 4.06 19.31
N ALA A 93 -17.48 5.06 18.52
CA ALA A 93 -18.82 5.62 18.50
C ALA A 93 -19.88 4.56 18.10
N ALA A 94 -19.61 3.78 17.05
CA ALA A 94 -20.53 2.74 16.61
C ALA A 94 -20.72 1.62 17.65
N VAL A 95 -19.65 1.26 18.36
CA VAL A 95 -19.71 0.27 19.45
C VAL A 95 -20.51 0.82 20.63
N ALA A 96 -20.30 2.08 21.02
CA ALA A 96 -21.03 2.71 22.11
C ALA A 96 -22.55 2.80 21.86
N HIS A 97 -22.97 2.88 20.60
CA HIS A 97 -24.39 2.90 20.19
C HIS A 97 -24.92 1.49 19.84
N GLY A 98 -24.08 0.45 19.94
CA GLY A 98 -24.47 -0.94 19.67
C GLY A 98 -25.46 -1.48 20.69
N LYS A 99 -26.30 -2.42 20.26
CA LYS A 99 -27.25 -3.10 21.13
C LYS A 99 -26.61 -4.33 21.77
N PRO A 100 -26.98 -4.69 22.98
CA PRO A 100 -26.53 -5.92 23.60
C PRO A 100 -26.78 -7.16 22.72
N GLY A 101 -25.73 -7.96 22.50
CA GLY A 101 -25.81 -9.16 21.67
C GLY A 101 -25.62 -8.94 20.17
N GLU A 102 -25.47 -7.72 19.69
CA GLU A 102 -25.11 -7.46 18.29
C GLU A 102 -23.71 -7.96 17.97
N ARG A 103 -23.57 -8.57 16.79
CA ARG A 103 -22.27 -8.98 16.24
C ARG A 103 -21.77 -7.88 15.31
N LEU A 104 -20.81 -7.11 15.78
CA LEU A 104 -20.24 -6.00 15.04
C LEU A 104 -19.05 -6.45 14.19
N ALA A 105 -18.89 -5.87 13.02
CA ALA A 105 -17.81 -6.16 12.09
C ALA A 105 -17.08 -4.90 11.63
N LEU A 106 -15.75 -5.00 11.58
CA LEU A 106 -14.84 -4.12 10.85
C LEU A 106 -14.40 -4.86 9.59
N VAL A 107 -14.48 -4.21 8.44
CA VAL A 107 -13.92 -4.69 7.17
C VAL A 107 -12.69 -3.88 6.82
N LEU A 108 -11.60 -4.54 6.47
CA LEU A 108 -10.33 -3.94 6.05
C LEU A 108 -9.93 -4.51 4.69
N ASP A 109 -9.46 -3.64 3.81
CA ASP A 109 -8.65 -4.05 2.68
C ASP A 109 -7.20 -4.33 3.12
N ILE A 110 -6.36 -4.86 2.22
CA ILE A 110 -4.97 -5.25 2.53
C ILE A 110 -3.95 -4.28 1.95
N ASP A 111 -3.87 -4.17 0.60
CA ASP A 111 -2.82 -3.39 -0.06
C ASP A 111 -3.05 -1.88 0.14
N GLU A 112 -2.03 -1.16 0.56
CA GLU A 112 -2.06 0.26 0.96
C GLU A 112 -3.15 0.62 2.01
N THR A 113 -3.77 -0.41 2.59
CA THR A 113 -4.72 -0.25 3.69
C THR A 113 -4.19 -0.86 4.98
N SER A 114 -3.91 -2.15 4.98
CA SER A 114 -3.37 -2.89 6.15
C SER A 114 -1.87 -3.13 6.03
N LEU A 115 -1.39 -3.39 4.83
CA LEU A 115 0.02 -3.59 4.48
C LEU A 115 0.45 -2.52 3.48
N SER A 116 1.71 -2.09 3.55
CA SER A 116 2.27 -1.10 2.63
C SER A 116 3.19 -1.74 1.62
N ASN A 117 2.93 -1.48 0.33
CA ASN A 117 3.82 -1.81 -0.78
C ASN A 117 4.63 -0.60 -1.25
N LEU A 118 4.69 0.48 -0.46
CA LEU A 118 5.32 1.74 -0.85
C LEU A 118 6.80 1.56 -1.24
N ALA A 119 7.58 0.83 -0.45
CA ALA A 119 9.01 0.70 -0.68
C ALA A 119 9.37 0.07 -2.05
N PRO A 120 8.77 -1.05 -2.51
CA PRO A 120 8.99 -1.53 -3.86
C PRO A 120 8.51 -0.55 -4.94
N MET A 121 7.37 0.14 -4.77
CA MET A 121 6.90 1.16 -5.71
C MET A 121 7.89 2.32 -5.85
N GLU A 122 8.47 2.81 -4.75
CA GLU A 122 9.50 3.85 -4.76
C GLU A 122 10.79 3.38 -5.42
N SER A 123 11.19 2.13 -5.19
CA SER A 123 12.42 1.57 -5.76
C SER A 123 12.36 1.44 -7.29
N ASP A 124 11.16 1.28 -7.85
CA ASP A 124 10.89 1.24 -9.30
C ASP A 124 10.39 2.57 -9.86
N ASP A 125 10.56 3.65 -9.10
CA ASP A 125 10.13 4.99 -9.52
C ASP A 125 8.64 5.06 -9.92
N PHE A 126 7.78 4.30 -9.24
CA PHE A 126 6.35 4.15 -9.55
C PHE A 126 6.12 3.72 -11.02
N GLY A 127 7.04 2.90 -11.57
CA GLY A 127 7.03 2.51 -12.97
C GLY A 127 6.05 1.40 -13.31
N ASP A 128 5.98 0.36 -12.47
CA ASP A 128 5.07 -0.78 -12.64
C ASP A 128 4.46 -1.23 -11.31
N VAL A 129 3.52 -0.43 -10.83
CA VAL A 129 2.89 -0.64 -9.52
C VAL A 129 2.21 -2.02 -9.41
N ALA A 130 1.59 -2.52 -10.49
CA ALA A 130 0.94 -3.82 -10.47
C ALA A 130 1.94 -4.96 -10.24
N ARG A 131 3.11 -4.89 -10.90
CA ARG A 131 4.21 -5.84 -10.70
C ARG A 131 4.74 -5.76 -9.28
N ASP A 132 4.96 -4.55 -8.76
CA ASP A 132 5.54 -4.31 -7.45
C ASP A 132 4.63 -4.81 -6.32
N CYS A 133 3.32 -4.55 -6.42
CA CYS A 133 2.32 -5.09 -5.49
C CYS A 133 2.26 -6.62 -5.55
N ASN A 134 2.30 -7.23 -6.74
CA ASN A 134 2.32 -8.69 -6.88
C ASN A 134 3.59 -9.32 -6.31
N ALA A 135 4.74 -8.72 -6.54
CA ALA A 135 6.02 -9.17 -5.98
C ALA A 135 6.03 -9.09 -4.45
N SER A 136 5.54 -7.97 -3.90
CA SER A 136 5.39 -7.77 -2.46
C SER A 136 4.42 -8.79 -1.83
N ALA A 137 3.27 -9.01 -2.46
CA ALA A 137 2.30 -10.00 -2.00
C ALA A 137 2.87 -11.42 -1.98
N THR A 138 3.74 -11.75 -2.93
CA THR A 138 4.39 -13.08 -3.02
C THR A 138 5.53 -13.22 -2.02
N SER A 139 6.34 -12.16 -1.81
CA SER A 139 7.46 -12.17 -0.86
C SER A 139 7.03 -12.14 0.61
N ALA A 140 5.78 -11.81 0.89
CA ALA A 140 5.18 -11.80 2.23
C ALA A 140 5.95 -10.94 3.26
N ASN A 141 6.53 -9.81 2.85
CA ASN A 141 7.37 -8.94 3.68
C ASN A 141 6.88 -7.48 3.78
N ALA A 142 5.70 -7.18 3.26
CA ALA A 142 5.11 -5.86 3.36
C ALA A 142 4.86 -5.49 4.85
N PRO A 143 5.33 -4.33 5.33
CA PRO A 143 5.10 -3.89 6.70
C PRO A 143 3.64 -3.50 6.93
N ALA A 144 3.19 -3.57 8.18
CA ALA A 144 1.90 -3.03 8.56
C ALA A 144 1.87 -1.51 8.39
N ILE A 145 0.73 -0.97 7.96
CA ILE A 145 0.40 0.45 8.13
C ILE A 145 0.06 0.67 9.61
N PRO A 146 0.87 1.46 10.35
CA PRO A 146 0.77 1.50 11.82
C PRO A 146 -0.60 1.92 12.32
N GLY A 147 -1.25 2.88 11.66
CA GLY A 147 -2.57 3.36 12.02
C GLY A 147 -3.65 2.28 11.86
N THR A 148 -3.61 1.52 10.78
CA THR A 148 -4.55 0.41 10.55
C THR A 148 -4.34 -0.74 11.53
N LEU A 149 -3.08 -1.03 11.90
CA LEU A 149 -2.80 -2.03 12.92
C LEU A 149 -3.33 -1.60 14.31
N ARG A 150 -3.25 -0.30 14.64
CA ARG A 150 -3.89 0.24 15.86
C ARG A 150 -5.41 0.07 15.80
N LEU A 151 -6.05 0.41 14.69
CA LEU A 151 -7.49 0.23 14.48
C LEU A 151 -7.89 -1.24 14.63
N PHE A 152 -7.15 -2.16 14.02
CA PHE A 152 -7.35 -3.60 14.14
C PHE A 152 -7.31 -4.07 15.60
N ASN A 153 -6.26 -3.70 16.32
CA ASN A 153 -6.10 -4.08 17.73
C ASN A 153 -7.22 -3.47 18.61
N ARG A 154 -7.64 -2.23 18.29
CA ARG A 154 -8.74 -1.58 18.99
C ARG A 154 -10.07 -2.30 18.74
N ALA A 155 -10.34 -2.70 17.50
CA ALA A 155 -11.54 -3.47 17.16
C ALA A 155 -11.60 -4.78 17.96
N GLN A 156 -10.49 -5.52 18.02
CA GLN A 156 -10.43 -6.75 18.82
C GLN A 156 -10.64 -6.51 20.31
N ALA A 157 -10.04 -5.47 20.87
CA ALA A 157 -10.23 -5.11 22.28
C ALA A 157 -11.70 -4.73 22.60
N LEU A 158 -12.44 -4.24 21.62
CA LEU A 158 -13.86 -3.92 21.72
C LEU A 158 -14.79 -5.10 21.38
N GLY A 159 -14.25 -6.27 21.07
CA GLY A 159 -15.04 -7.45 20.69
C GLY A 159 -15.65 -7.36 19.28
N VAL A 160 -15.16 -6.45 18.44
CA VAL A 160 -15.59 -6.31 17.04
C VAL A 160 -14.84 -7.33 16.18
N ALA A 161 -15.56 -8.13 15.39
CA ALA A 161 -14.98 -9.10 14.48
C ALA A 161 -14.32 -8.39 13.30
N VAL A 162 -13.08 -8.76 12.96
CA VAL A 162 -12.36 -8.16 11.83
C VAL A 162 -12.34 -9.11 10.64
N PHE A 163 -12.71 -8.60 9.48
CA PHE A 163 -12.71 -9.30 8.20
C PHE A 163 -11.77 -8.60 7.24
N PHE A 164 -10.93 -9.37 6.55
CA PHE A 164 -10.17 -8.86 5.43
C PHE A 164 -10.87 -9.20 4.10
N ILE A 165 -10.98 -8.22 3.21
CA ILE A 165 -11.47 -8.40 1.85
C ILE A 165 -10.48 -7.74 0.89
N THR A 166 -9.80 -8.54 0.07
CA THR A 166 -8.71 -8.06 -0.79
C THR A 166 -8.91 -8.41 -2.25
N GLY A 167 -8.32 -7.61 -3.15
CA GLY A 167 -8.19 -7.91 -4.57
C GLY A 167 -7.15 -8.98 -4.90
N ARG A 168 -6.32 -9.41 -3.94
CA ARG A 168 -5.36 -10.51 -4.13
C ARG A 168 -6.09 -11.80 -4.46
N ASN A 169 -5.49 -12.63 -5.33
CA ASN A 169 -6.08 -13.91 -5.72
C ASN A 169 -5.76 -15.03 -4.73
N ASP A 170 -6.57 -16.08 -4.80
CA ASP A 170 -6.51 -17.20 -3.84
C ASP A 170 -5.18 -17.95 -3.88
N ALA A 171 -4.50 -17.99 -5.02
CA ALA A 171 -3.13 -18.51 -5.15
C ALA A 171 -2.12 -17.81 -4.22
N GLN A 172 -2.36 -16.55 -3.84
CA GLN A 172 -1.52 -15.76 -2.93
C GLN A 172 -1.89 -15.94 -1.45
N ARG A 173 -2.87 -16.79 -1.12
CA ARG A 173 -3.42 -16.93 0.24
C ARG A 173 -2.36 -17.24 1.30
N ALA A 174 -1.51 -18.23 1.06
CA ALA A 174 -0.50 -18.65 2.02
C ALA A 174 0.49 -17.51 2.34
N ALA A 175 0.98 -16.81 1.31
CA ALA A 175 1.86 -15.67 1.46
C ALA A 175 1.16 -14.49 2.17
N THR A 176 -0.10 -14.22 1.82
CA THR A 176 -0.89 -13.15 2.44
C THR A 176 -1.13 -13.40 3.93
N VAL A 177 -1.50 -14.64 4.31
CA VAL A 177 -1.66 -15.03 5.73
C VAL A 177 -0.34 -14.90 6.50
N ALA A 178 0.77 -15.37 5.91
CA ALA A 178 2.09 -15.24 6.52
C ALA A 178 2.46 -13.76 6.74
N ASN A 179 2.23 -12.92 5.74
CA ASN A 179 2.56 -11.49 5.82
C ASN A 179 1.68 -10.77 6.85
N LEU A 180 0.36 -10.95 6.85
CA LEU A 180 -0.52 -10.37 7.86
C LEU A 180 -0.09 -10.80 9.27
N THR A 181 0.23 -12.08 9.45
CA THR A 181 0.66 -12.60 10.75
C THR A 181 1.98 -11.99 11.21
N SER A 182 2.99 -11.89 10.33
CA SER A 182 4.29 -11.28 10.64
C SER A 182 4.17 -9.76 10.89
N ALA A 183 3.26 -9.10 10.21
CA ALA A 183 2.95 -7.68 10.38
C ALA A 183 2.15 -7.36 11.67
N GLY A 184 1.73 -8.39 12.42
CA GLY A 184 1.09 -8.22 13.73
C GLY A 184 -0.43 -8.43 13.73
N TYR A 185 -1.05 -8.64 12.59
CA TYR A 185 -2.47 -8.99 12.53
C TYR A 185 -2.67 -10.45 12.95
N ARG A 186 -3.52 -10.70 13.93
CA ARG A 186 -3.80 -12.03 14.47
C ARG A 186 -5.26 -12.18 14.85
N ASN A 187 -5.81 -13.40 14.78
CA ASN A 187 -7.17 -13.69 15.24
C ASN A 187 -8.27 -12.91 14.50
N TRP A 188 -8.09 -12.63 13.21
CA TRP A 188 -9.18 -12.08 12.40
C TRP A 188 -10.27 -13.15 12.15
N GLN A 189 -11.48 -12.71 11.88
CA GLN A 189 -12.65 -13.60 11.70
C GLN A 189 -12.60 -14.36 10.37
N ALA A 190 -12.27 -13.68 9.28
CA ALA A 190 -12.10 -14.30 7.97
C ALA A 190 -11.25 -13.43 7.03
N LEU A 191 -10.66 -14.09 6.01
CA LEU A 191 -9.94 -13.50 4.90
C LEU A 191 -10.62 -13.92 3.59
N TYR A 192 -11.17 -12.96 2.87
CA TYR A 192 -11.77 -13.13 1.56
C TYR A 192 -10.81 -12.66 0.48
N MET A 193 -10.49 -13.55 -0.46
CA MET A 193 -9.57 -13.31 -1.58
C MET A 193 -10.29 -13.60 -2.89
N GLN A 194 -9.90 -12.92 -3.96
CA GLN A 194 -10.49 -13.17 -5.27
C GLN A 194 -10.19 -14.60 -5.74
N PRO A 195 -11.13 -15.26 -6.47
CA PRO A 195 -10.82 -16.49 -7.16
C PRO A 195 -9.69 -16.29 -8.18
N ASP A 196 -8.85 -17.31 -8.40
CA ASP A 196 -7.74 -17.26 -9.38
C ASP A 196 -8.20 -16.98 -10.81
N HIS A 197 -9.44 -17.34 -11.12
CA HIS A 197 -10.10 -17.07 -12.39
C HIS A 197 -11.43 -16.37 -12.10
N PRO A 198 -11.45 -15.04 -11.96
CA PRO A 198 -12.71 -14.32 -11.83
C PRO A 198 -13.56 -14.59 -13.07
N ALA A 199 -14.85 -14.92 -12.85
CA ALA A 199 -15.79 -15.15 -13.93
C ALA A 199 -15.70 -13.97 -14.92
N ALA A 200 -15.53 -14.29 -16.20
CA ALA A 200 -15.26 -13.34 -17.26
C ALA A 200 -16.22 -12.15 -17.21
N SER A 201 -15.74 -11.04 -16.72
CA SER A 201 -16.35 -9.73 -16.90
C SER A 201 -15.44 -8.99 -17.88
N ASN A 202 -16.01 -8.39 -18.90
CA ASN A 202 -15.26 -7.54 -19.84
C ASN A 202 -14.81 -6.21 -19.20
N ASP A 203 -15.15 -6.01 -17.93
CA ASP A 203 -14.77 -4.85 -17.13
C ASP A 203 -14.05 -5.30 -15.85
N PRO A 204 -12.70 -5.28 -15.82
CA PRO A 204 -11.92 -5.71 -14.68
C PRO A 204 -12.18 -4.86 -13.42
N VAL A 205 -12.60 -3.63 -13.59
CA VAL A 205 -12.88 -2.67 -12.51
C VAL A 205 -14.15 -3.03 -11.77
N GLN A 206 -15.24 -3.23 -12.49
CA GLN A 206 -16.50 -3.67 -11.91
C GLN A 206 -16.37 -5.04 -11.23
N THR A 207 -15.38 -5.82 -11.62
CA THR A 207 -15.15 -7.15 -11.02
C THR A 207 -14.66 -7.05 -9.59
N VAL A 208 -13.71 -6.13 -9.26
CA VAL A 208 -13.19 -5.98 -7.90
C VAL A 208 -14.24 -5.40 -6.95
N ALA A 209 -14.89 -4.30 -7.33
CA ALA A 209 -15.95 -3.68 -6.51
C ALA A 209 -17.13 -4.65 -6.28
N ARG A 210 -17.59 -5.34 -7.31
CA ARG A 210 -18.65 -6.35 -7.20
C ARG A 210 -18.24 -7.52 -6.30
N TYR A 211 -17.01 -7.99 -6.43
CA TYR A 211 -16.48 -9.03 -5.57
C TYR A 211 -16.50 -8.57 -4.11
N LYS A 212 -15.93 -7.39 -3.79
CA LYS A 212 -15.86 -6.88 -2.42
C LYS A 212 -17.25 -6.67 -1.82
N ALA A 213 -18.19 -6.12 -2.58
CA ALA A 213 -19.58 -6.00 -2.16
C ALA A 213 -20.24 -7.37 -1.90
N ALA A 214 -19.95 -8.37 -2.73
CA ALA A 214 -20.45 -9.73 -2.52
C ALA A 214 -19.94 -10.37 -1.21
N GLN A 215 -18.67 -10.09 -0.84
CA GLN A 215 -18.14 -10.57 0.45
C GLN A 215 -18.80 -9.83 1.63
N ARG A 216 -19.03 -8.51 1.53
CA ARG A 216 -19.79 -7.77 2.55
C ARG A 216 -21.20 -8.34 2.74
N ARG A 217 -21.89 -8.73 1.64
CA ARG A 217 -23.20 -9.43 1.74
C ARG A 217 -23.10 -10.72 2.54
N LYS A 218 -22.05 -11.53 2.37
CA LYS A 218 -21.85 -12.75 3.16
C LYS A 218 -21.65 -12.45 4.64
N ILE A 219 -20.92 -11.39 4.98
CA ILE A 219 -20.73 -10.96 6.38
C ILE A 219 -22.06 -10.56 7.00
N VAL A 220 -22.88 -9.77 6.30
CA VAL A 220 -24.22 -9.38 6.76
C VAL A 220 -25.14 -10.59 6.88
N ALA A 221 -25.14 -11.49 5.89
CA ALA A 221 -25.94 -12.73 5.92
C ALA A 221 -25.54 -13.67 7.07
N ALA A 222 -24.29 -13.60 7.55
CA ALA A 222 -23.83 -14.32 8.73
C ALA A 222 -24.23 -13.64 10.06
N GLY A 223 -25.04 -12.58 10.01
CA GLY A 223 -25.60 -11.89 11.17
C GLY A 223 -24.70 -10.81 11.76
N TYR A 224 -23.72 -10.32 11.02
CA TYR A 224 -22.90 -9.19 11.44
C TYR A 224 -23.46 -7.85 10.92
N ARG A 225 -23.38 -6.82 11.75
CA ARG A 225 -23.53 -5.43 11.31
C ARG A 225 -22.15 -4.85 11.01
N ILE A 226 -21.89 -4.50 9.75
CA ILE A 226 -20.64 -3.88 9.37
C ILE A 226 -20.68 -2.41 9.81
N VAL A 227 -19.99 -2.11 10.89
CA VAL A 227 -19.98 -0.75 11.46
C VAL A 227 -18.95 0.14 10.79
N LEU A 228 -17.86 -0.45 10.27
CA LEU A 228 -16.81 0.29 9.63
C LEU A 228 -16.20 -0.52 8.49
N ASN A 229 -15.96 0.14 7.35
CA ASN A 229 -15.22 -0.38 6.21
C ASN A 229 -14.08 0.59 5.86
N VAL A 230 -12.85 0.09 5.77
CA VAL A 230 -11.67 0.91 5.48
C VAL A 230 -10.93 0.34 4.29
N GLY A 231 -10.62 1.20 3.33
CA GLY A 231 -9.88 0.85 2.12
C GLY A 231 -9.22 2.08 1.50
N ASP A 232 -8.24 1.85 0.62
CA ASP A 232 -7.52 2.89 -0.09
C ASP A 232 -8.05 3.15 -1.50
N GLN A 233 -8.97 2.30 -1.99
CA GLN A 233 -9.64 2.45 -3.29
C GLN A 233 -11.16 2.61 -3.11
N PHE A 234 -11.82 3.30 -4.04
CA PHE A 234 -13.28 3.38 -4.03
C PHE A 234 -13.93 2.00 -4.25
N SER A 235 -13.30 1.12 -5.00
CA SER A 235 -13.74 -0.26 -5.18
C SER A 235 -13.82 -1.07 -3.87
N ASP A 236 -13.14 -0.64 -2.79
CA ASP A 236 -13.24 -1.24 -1.47
C ASP A 236 -14.55 -0.88 -0.77
N LEU A 237 -15.00 0.34 -1.01
CA LEU A 237 -16.05 1.00 -0.24
C LEU A 237 -17.42 0.98 -0.95
N ASP A 238 -17.40 0.94 -2.28
CA ASP A 238 -18.59 1.03 -3.12
C ASP A 238 -19.40 -0.29 -3.17
N GLY A 239 -20.67 -0.17 -3.57
CA GLY A 239 -21.60 -1.28 -3.74
C GLY A 239 -22.23 -1.78 -2.44
N ASP A 240 -23.48 -2.28 -2.55
CA ASP A 240 -24.28 -2.78 -1.43
C ASP A 240 -23.84 -4.16 -0.91
N PRO A 241 -23.94 -4.39 0.42
CA PRO A 241 -24.30 -3.43 1.46
C PRO A 241 -23.14 -2.49 1.80
N HIS A 242 -23.48 -1.24 2.08
CA HIS A 242 -22.53 -0.31 2.68
C HIS A 242 -22.33 -0.61 4.15
N ALA A 243 -21.16 -0.27 4.70
CA ALA A 243 -20.96 -0.18 6.13
C ALA A 243 -21.69 1.06 6.69
N GLU A 244 -21.86 1.11 8.00
CA GLU A 244 -22.38 2.31 8.67
C GLU A 244 -21.47 3.52 8.43
N PHE A 245 -20.16 3.29 8.52
CA PHE A 245 -19.13 4.26 8.15
C PHE A 245 -18.13 3.64 7.17
N SER A 246 -17.69 4.45 6.22
CA SER A 246 -16.62 4.10 5.28
C SER A 246 -15.51 5.12 5.35
N VAL A 247 -14.27 4.67 5.49
CA VAL A 247 -13.09 5.54 5.55
C VAL A 247 -12.17 5.22 4.39
N LYS A 248 -11.95 6.21 3.53
CA LYS A 248 -11.01 6.16 2.41
C LYS A 248 -9.63 6.60 2.88
N LEU A 249 -8.66 5.71 2.80
CA LEU A 249 -7.26 6.05 3.02
C LEU A 249 -6.64 6.73 1.79
N PRO A 250 -5.65 7.61 1.96
CA PRO A 250 -4.94 8.19 0.84
C PRO A 250 -4.14 7.10 0.09
N ASN A 251 -4.25 7.10 -1.24
CA ASN A 251 -3.37 6.37 -2.13
C ASN A 251 -3.24 7.15 -3.44
N PRO A 252 -2.16 7.93 -3.62
CA PRO A 252 -1.89 8.65 -4.86
C PRO A 252 -1.05 7.84 -5.86
N PHE A 253 -0.62 6.63 -5.52
CA PHE A 253 0.37 5.88 -6.26
C PHE A 253 -0.25 5.09 -7.42
N TYR A 254 -1.49 4.64 -7.26
CA TYR A 254 -2.26 3.96 -8.30
C TYR A 254 -3.76 4.13 -8.07
N TYR A 255 -4.51 3.82 -9.10
CA TYR A 255 -5.97 3.89 -9.09
C TYR A 255 -6.56 2.56 -9.56
N LEU A 256 -7.43 2.00 -8.72
CA LEU A 256 -8.31 0.88 -9.05
C LEU A 256 -9.76 1.40 -8.96
N PRO A 257 -10.40 1.65 -10.09
CA PRO A 257 -11.74 2.21 -10.13
C PRO A 257 -12.82 1.27 -9.58
#